data_25e69e6b2f2a5dcc5078107d135702b6
#
_entry.id   25e69e6b2f2a5dcc5078107d135702b6
#
_cell.length_a   1.000
_cell.length_b   1.000
_cell.length_c   1.000
_cell.angle_alpha   90.00
_cell.angle_beta   90.00
_cell.angle_gamma   90.00
#
_symmetry.space_group_name_H-M   'P 1'
#
loop_
_entity.id
_entity.type
_entity.pdbx_description
1 polymer ?
#
loop_
_entity_poly.entity_id
_entity_poly.type
_entity_poly.pdbx_seq_one_letter_code
_entity_poly.pdbx_strand_id
1 'polypeptide(L)'
;MKLLESCLHAARAQPRRVVFPDAIDRRAIEAAQYLARHGLARPLLLGNPCALRRYCKQQGVVLGDVAIVDPERSAWLEDFVEAYRAHRPGVLPEEARAQLLDPLWFGAMMLAQGDTD
;
A
#
# COMPACT_ATOMS: atom_id res chain seq x y z
N MET A 1 1.88 -0.81 -29.97
CA MET A 1 0.81 0.22 -30.00
C MET A 1 1.31 1.51 -29.38
N LYS A 2 1.14 2.60 -30.11
CA LYS A 2 1.66 3.92 -29.66
C LYS A 2 1.10 4.39 -28.32
N LEU A 3 -0.19 4.13 -28.05
CA LEU A 3 -0.81 4.52 -26.79
C LEU A 3 -0.19 3.80 -25.60
N LEU A 4 0.00 2.50 -25.71
CA LEU A 4 0.60 1.71 -24.64
C LEU A 4 2.05 2.14 -24.41
N GLU A 5 2.82 2.35 -25.46
CA GLU A 5 4.20 2.83 -25.38
C GLU A 5 4.28 4.19 -24.71
N SER A 6 3.37 5.12 -25.03
CA SER A 6 3.29 6.42 -24.41
C SER A 6 2.97 6.32 -22.92
N CYS A 7 2.05 5.44 -22.53
CA CYS A 7 1.70 5.20 -21.13
C CYS A 7 2.88 4.64 -20.35
N LEU A 8 3.59 3.66 -20.91
CA LEU A 8 4.77 3.08 -20.27
C LEU A 8 5.88 4.10 -20.12
N HIS A 9 6.11 4.90 -21.14
CA HIS A 9 7.11 5.97 -21.10
C HIS A 9 6.78 6.99 -20.00
N ALA A 10 5.54 7.45 -19.94
CA ALA A 10 5.10 8.41 -18.92
C ALA A 10 5.23 7.84 -17.51
N ALA A 11 4.85 6.58 -17.32
CA ALA A 11 4.96 5.92 -16.02
C ALA A 11 6.42 5.80 -15.56
N ARG A 12 7.33 5.44 -16.46
CA ARG A 12 8.76 5.34 -16.17
C ARG A 12 9.40 6.69 -15.90
N ALA A 13 8.95 7.73 -16.58
CA ALA A 13 9.48 9.07 -16.38
C ALA A 13 9.14 9.62 -15.00
N GLN A 14 7.98 9.26 -14.46
CA GLN A 14 7.51 9.74 -13.17
C GLN A 14 6.76 8.63 -12.43
N PRO A 15 7.47 7.63 -11.87
CA PRO A 15 6.83 6.52 -11.17
C PRO A 15 6.01 7.00 -9.99
N ARG A 16 4.76 6.56 -9.93
CA ARG A 16 3.83 6.90 -8.85
C ARG A 16 3.93 5.88 -7.73
N ARG A 17 3.63 6.32 -6.53
CA ARG A 17 3.51 5.44 -5.37
C ARG A 17 2.13 4.83 -5.37
N VAL A 18 2.06 3.51 -5.42
CA VAL A 18 0.80 2.77 -5.51
C VAL A 18 0.69 1.84 -4.32
N VAL A 19 -0.38 1.97 -3.55
CA VAL A 19 -0.62 1.12 -2.39
C VAL A 19 -1.56 -0.03 -2.76
N PHE A 20 -1.20 -1.23 -2.29
CA PHE A 20 -2.00 -2.45 -2.43
C PHE A 20 -2.53 -2.86 -1.06
N PRO A 21 -3.79 -2.57 -0.74
CA PRO A 21 -4.33 -2.90 0.59
C PRO A 21 -4.54 -4.39 0.80
N ASP A 22 -4.87 -5.15 -0.25
CA ASP A 22 -5.05 -6.60 -0.17
C ASP A 22 -3.75 -7.33 -0.54
N ALA A 23 -2.75 -7.24 0.33
CA ALA A 23 -1.42 -7.76 0.03
C ALA A 23 -1.33 -9.29 0.06
N ILE A 24 -2.20 -9.98 0.82
CA ILE A 24 -2.25 -11.45 0.84
C ILE A 24 -3.06 -11.94 -0.38
N ASP A 25 -2.54 -11.67 -1.54
CA ASP A 25 -3.13 -12.06 -2.83
C ASP A 25 -1.98 -12.22 -3.82
N ARG A 26 -1.87 -13.41 -4.40
CA ARG A 26 -0.80 -13.70 -5.36
C ARG A 26 -0.79 -12.73 -6.54
N ARG A 27 -1.96 -12.37 -7.06
CA ARG A 27 -2.07 -11.44 -8.19
C ARG A 27 -1.61 -10.04 -7.82
N ALA A 28 -1.94 -9.57 -6.61
CA ALA A 28 -1.49 -8.28 -6.12
C ALA A 28 0.05 -8.25 -5.97
N ILE A 29 0.62 -9.30 -5.40
CA ILE A 29 2.07 -9.42 -5.20
C ILE A 29 2.77 -9.46 -6.55
N GLU A 30 2.28 -10.27 -7.48
CA GLU A 30 2.87 -10.37 -8.83
C GLU A 30 2.79 -9.05 -9.59
N ALA A 31 1.66 -8.34 -9.47
CA ALA A 31 1.49 -7.02 -10.07
C ALA A 31 2.48 -6.01 -9.48
N ALA A 32 2.62 -6.00 -8.15
CA ALA A 32 3.56 -5.12 -7.47
C ALA A 32 5.00 -5.39 -7.91
N GLN A 33 5.38 -6.66 -7.98
CA GLN A 33 6.72 -7.05 -8.46
C GLN A 33 6.96 -6.60 -9.89
N TYR A 34 5.99 -6.80 -10.77
CA TYR A 34 6.11 -6.39 -12.16
C TYR A 34 6.31 -4.87 -12.27
N LEU A 35 5.49 -4.10 -11.57
CA LEU A 35 5.59 -2.64 -11.58
C LEU A 35 6.95 -2.15 -11.06
N ALA A 36 7.42 -2.74 -9.98
CA ALA A 36 8.71 -2.37 -9.40
C ALA A 36 9.88 -2.75 -10.33
N ARG A 37 9.84 -3.97 -10.87
CA ARG A 37 10.92 -4.49 -11.73
C ARG A 37 11.08 -3.67 -13.01
N HIS A 38 9.98 -3.22 -13.57
CA HIS A 38 9.99 -2.46 -14.82
C HIS A 38 10.03 -0.94 -14.60
N GLY A 39 10.14 -0.48 -13.35
CA GLY A 39 10.24 0.94 -13.02
C GLY A 39 8.96 1.74 -13.35
N LEU A 40 7.82 1.07 -13.39
CA LEU A 40 6.54 1.69 -13.77
C LEU A 40 5.85 2.38 -12.59
N ALA A 41 6.08 1.88 -11.38
CA ALA A 41 5.51 2.42 -10.15
C ALA A 41 6.38 2.06 -8.96
N ARG A 42 6.13 2.70 -7.83
CA ARG A 42 6.70 2.35 -6.54
C ARG A 42 5.61 1.68 -5.71
N PRO A 43 5.48 0.36 -5.80
CA PRO A 43 4.41 -0.34 -5.10
C PRO A 43 4.69 -0.46 -3.60
N LEU A 44 3.62 -0.50 -2.83
CA LEU A 44 3.66 -0.58 -1.39
C LEU A 44 2.57 -1.53 -0.93
N LEU A 45 2.97 -2.63 -0.29
CA LEU A 45 2.03 -3.64 0.19
C LEU A 45 1.67 -3.34 1.65
N LEU A 46 0.39 -3.32 1.95
CA LEU A 46 -0.10 -3.14 3.33
C LEU A 46 -0.37 -4.50 3.96
N GLY A 47 0.26 -4.77 5.07
CA GLY A 47 0.02 -6.01 5.80
C GLY A 47 1.14 -6.35 6.75
N ASN A 48 0.98 -7.47 7.44
CA ASN A 48 1.99 -8.00 8.34
C ASN A 48 3.12 -8.64 7.54
N PRO A 49 4.38 -8.19 7.71
CA PRO A 49 5.51 -8.71 6.93
C PRO A 49 5.71 -10.22 7.09
N CYS A 50 5.54 -10.74 8.30
CA CYS A 50 5.70 -12.17 8.56
C CYS A 50 4.64 -12.99 7.83
N ALA A 51 3.39 -12.53 7.84
CA ALA A 51 2.29 -13.19 7.14
C ALA A 51 2.50 -13.16 5.63
N LEU A 52 2.96 -12.02 5.09
CA LEU A 52 3.26 -11.87 3.67
C LEU A 52 4.39 -12.80 3.23
N ARG A 53 5.48 -12.85 4.00
CA ARG A 53 6.60 -13.74 3.68
C ARG A 53 6.20 -15.21 3.72
N ARG A 54 5.38 -15.59 4.70
CA ARG A 54 4.85 -16.96 4.81
C ARG A 54 4.00 -17.29 3.59
N TYR A 55 3.10 -16.40 3.22
CA TYR A 55 2.24 -16.58 2.05
C TYR A 55 3.06 -16.74 0.77
N CYS A 56 4.04 -15.87 0.55
CA CYS A 56 4.92 -15.94 -0.62
C CYS A 56 5.67 -17.27 -0.68
N LYS A 57 6.17 -17.74 0.46
CA LYS A 57 6.85 -19.04 0.55
C LYS A 57 5.92 -20.20 0.17
N GLN A 58 4.68 -20.16 0.66
CA GLN A 58 3.68 -21.19 0.35
C GLN A 58 3.30 -21.18 -1.13
N GLN A 59 3.23 -20.01 -1.74
CA GLN A 59 2.84 -19.85 -3.14
C GLN A 59 4.02 -19.96 -4.11
N GLY A 60 5.23 -20.07 -3.62
CA GLY A 60 6.41 -20.10 -4.47
C GLY A 60 6.69 -18.78 -5.17
N VAL A 61 6.28 -17.67 -4.58
CA VAL A 61 6.47 -16.32 -5.13
C VAL A 61 7.59 -15.61 -4.38
N VAL A 62 8.48 -14.96 -5.11
CA VAL A 62 9.56 -14.15 -4.50
C VAL A 62 9.06 -12.73 -4.33
N LEU A 63 9.08 -12.24 -3.08
CA LEU A 63 8.60 -10.89 -2.78
C LEU A 63 9.48 -9.79 -3.38
N GLY A 64 10.81 -9.99 -3.40
CA GLY A 64 11.73 -9.01 -3.95
C GLY A 64 11.84 -7.75 -3.10
N ASP A 65 12.12 -6.63 -3.77
CA ASP A 65 12.37 -5.33 -3.12
C ASP A 65 11.10 -4.48 -2.95
N VAL A 66 9.95 -5.10 -2.99
CA VAL A 66 8.68 -4.38 -2.80
C VAL A 66 8.54 -3.97 -1.34
N ALA A 67 8.24 -2.70 -1.10
CA ALA A 67 8.07 -2.18 0.25
C ALA A 67 6.80 -2.70 0.92
N ILE A 68 6.90 -2.98 2.22
CA ILE A 68 5.78 -3.45 3.02
C ILE A 68 5.58 -2.46 4.16
N VAL A 69 4.33 -2.05 4.40
CA VAL A 69 3.95 -1.25 5.56
C VAL A 69 2.94 -2.03 6.38
N ASP A 70 3.26 -2.23 7.65
CA ASP A 70 2.35 -2.84 8.61
C ASP A 70 1.57 -1.73 9.31
N PRO A 71 0.24 -1.63 9.11
CA PRO A 71 -0.55 -0.58 9.75
C PRO A 71 -0.41 -0.55 11.27
N GLU A 72 -0.27 -1.72 11.92
CA GLU A 72 -0.14 -1.80 13.38
C GLU A 72 1.16 -1.18 13.90
N ARG A 73 2.21 -1.19 13.09
CA ARG A 73 3.54 -0.75 13.47
C ARG A 73 4.00 0.51 12.75
N SER A 74 3.14 1.09 11.93
CA SER A 74 3.49 2.26 11.15
C SER A 74 3.51 3.52 12.04
N ALA A 75 4.52 4.36 11.83
CA ALA A 75 4.59 5.67 12.45
C ALA A 75 3.44 6.59 11.98
N TRP A 76 2.84 6.29 10.84
CA TRP A 76 1.72 7.08 10.31
C TRP A 76 0.40 6.84 11.05
N LEU A 77 0.26 5.73 11.79
CA LEU A 77 -1.02 5.36 12.39
C LEU A 77 -1.57 6.45 13.29
N GLU A 78 -0.76 7.00 14.19
CA GLU A 78 -1.22 8.03 15.12
C GLU A 78 -1.60 9.32 14.40
N ASP A 79 -0.85 9.71 13.38
CA ASP A 79 -1.19 10.87 12.55
C ASP A 79 -2.50 10.67 11.81
N PHE A 80 -2.73 9.46 11.32
CA PHE A 80 -3.99 9.11 10.64
C PHE A 80 -5.18 9.09 11.60
N VAL A 81 -4.96 8.62 12.82
CA VAL A 81 -6.00 8.66 13.87
C VAL A 81 -6.40 10.11 14.15
N GLU A 82 -5.43 10.99 14.30
CA GLU A 82 -5.67 12.41 14.52
C GLU A 82 -6.43 13.05 13.37
N ALA A 83 -6.00 12.81 12.14
CA ALA A 83 -6.64 13.35 10.94
C ALA A 83 -8.07 12.82 10.77
N TYR A 84 -8.28 11.53 11.00
CA TYR A 84 -9.60 10.91 10.92
C TYR A 84 -10.56 11.53 11.93
N ARG A 85 -10.12 11.71 13.16
CA ARG A 85 -10.94 12.30 14.23
C ARG A 85 -11.24 13.78 13.97
N ALA A 86 -10.35 14.49 13.30
CA ALA A 86 -10.60 15.88 12.90
C ALA A 86 -11.78 15.97 11.92
N HIS A 87 -11.94 14.98 11.04
CA HIS A 87 -13.05 14.93 10.09
C HIS A 87 -14.31 14.29 10.68
N ARG A 88 -14.18 13.57 11.77
CA ARG A 88 -15.31 12.90 12.45
C ARG A 88 -15.30 13.19 13.93
N PRO A 89 -15.73 14.39 14.34
CA PRO A 89 -15.79 14.74 15.77
C PRO A 89 -16.71 13.79 16.53
N GLY A 90 -16.30 13.39 17.71
CA GLY A 90 -17.06 12.47 18.55
C GLY A 90 -16.63 11.01 18.45
N VAL A 91 -15.78 10.65 17.49
CA VAL A 91 -15.20 9.31 17.44
C VAL A 91 -14.11 9.18 18.49
N LEU A 92 -14.16 8.12 19.28
CA LEU A 92 -13.15 7.86 20.30
C LEU A 92 -11.83 7.42 19.66
N PRO A 93 -10.67 7.71 20.30
CA PRO A 93 -9.38 7.33 19.76
C PRO A 93 -9.26 5.83 19.45
N GLU A 94 -9.80 4.98 20.33
CA GLU A 94 -9.77 3.53 20.15
C GLU A 94 -10.58 3.09 18.94
N GLU A 95 -11.73 3.72 18.72
CA GLU A 95 -12.58 3.42 17.56
C GLU A 95 -11.90 3.83 16.26
N ALA A 96 -11.29 5.00 16.24
CA ALA A 96 -10.55 5.49 15.08
C ALA A 96 -9.36 4.57 14.76
N ARG A 97 -8.60 4.18 15.79
CA ARG A 97 -7.46 3.29 15.60
C ARG A 97 -7.89 1.94 15.06
N ALA A 98 -8.94 1.34 15.61
CA ALA A 98 -9.47 0.07 15.14
C ALA A 98 -9.90 0.15 13.67
N GLN A 99 -10.53 1.24 13.27
CA GLN A 99 -10.94 1.45 11.88
C GLN A 99 -9.75 1.56 10.95
N LEU A 100 -8.71 2.29 11.38
CA LEU A 100 -7.52 2.54 10.53
C LEU A 100 -6.54 1.37 10.49
N LEU A 101 -6.71 0.37 11.34
CA LEU A 101 -5.95 -0.89 11.22
C LEU A 101 -6.43 -1.74 10.04
N ASP A 102 -7.63 -1.49 9.53
CA ASP A 102 -8.09 -2.10 8.29
C ASP A 102 -7.21 -1.58 7.14
N PRO A 103 -6.56 -2.45 6.37
CA PRO A 103 -5.64 -2.01 5.31
C PRO A 103 -6.30 -1.10 4.27
N LEU A 104 -7.56 -1.31 3.96
CA LEU A 104 -8.28 -0.45 3.01
C LEU A 104 -8.40 0.98 3.53
N TRP A 105 -8.77 1.14 4.80
CA TRP A 105 -8.87 2.46 5.42
C TRP A 105 -7.51 3.11 5.59
N PHE A 106 -6.50 2.33 5.98
CA PHE A 106 -5.13 2.81 6.11
C PHE A 106 -4.61 3.32 4.76
N GLY A 107 -4.81 2.54 3.70
CA GLY A 107 -4.42 2.94 2.34
C GLY A 107 -5.14 4.19 1.87
N ALA A 108 -6.43 4.33 2.18
CA ALA A 108 -7.20 5.53 1.84
C ALA A 108 -6.64 6.77 2.57
N MET A 109 -6.23 6.63 3.83
CA MET A 109 -5.59 7.73 4.56
C MET A 109 -4.22 8.08 4.00
N MET A 110 -3.44 7.10 3.55
CA MET A 110 -2.18 7.36 2.86
C MET A 110 -2.40 8.22 1.61
N LEU A 111 -3.43 7.90 0.84
CA LEU A 111 -3.78 8.67 -0.34
C LEU A 111 -4.22 10.09 0.04
N ALA A 112 -5.09 10.22 1.04
CA ALA A 112 -5.60 11.51 1.50
C ALA A 112 -4.50 12.43 2.04
N GLN A 113 -3.48 11.85 2.70
CA GLN A 113 -2.38 12.61 3.29
C GLN A 113 -1.18 12.79 2.34
N GLY A 114 -1.28 12.28 1.11
CA GLY A 114 -0.23 12.45 0.11
C GLY A 114 0.94 11.47 0.23
N ASP A 115 0.82 10.43 1.05
CA ASP A 115 1.86 9.42 1.22
C ASP A 115 1.88 8.40 0.09
N THR A 116 0.85 8.39 -0.73
CA THR A 116 0.75 7.59 -1.94
C THR A 116 0.01 8.38 -3.02
N ASP A 117 0.13 7.96 -4.22
CA ASP A 117 -0.53 8.56 -5.37
C ASP A 117 -1.69 7.69 -5.84
#